data_2bba59f2a3aadc2bde95e285f9b24871
#
_entry.id   2bba59f2a3aadc2bde95e285f9b24871
#
_cell.length_a   1.000
_cell.length_b   1.000
_cell.length_c   1.000
_cell.angle_alpha   90.00
_cell.angle_beta   90.00
_cell.angle_gamma   90.00
#
_symmetry.space_group_name_H-M   'P 1'
#
loop_
_entity.id
_entity.type
_entity.pdbx_description
1 polymer ?
#
loop_
_entity_poly.entity_id
_entity_poly.type
_entity_poly.pdbx_seq_one_letter_code
_entity_poly.pdbx_strand_id
1 'polypeptide(L)'
;MIKEVIVVEGRHDTINLKQYFDCETIETHGTCLSDFTLSLIKKAKEERGVIIFCDHDSTGEKIRSIINQKIPGCKNAFLQADECRDKRKVGIEHASKEVLEKALSQLITYNDNKGQLSMNDFYELGLSGKDNSAMLRDKLQRYYRLGKANAKTLLKRCNMLDLSIDDIRKVILDESDS
;
A
#
# COMPACT_ATOMS: atom_id res chain seq x y z
N MET A 1 5.38 -7.65 20.14
CA MET A 1 6.57 -7.33 19.30
C MET A 1 6.26 -7.67 17.85
N ILE A 2 6.42 -6.71 16.92
CA ILE A 2 6.35 -6.94 15.48
C ILE A 2 7.73 -7.46 15.06
N LYS A 3 7.77 -8.64 14.41
CA LYS A 3 9.04 -9.28 14.02
C LYS A 3 9.72 -8.52 12.86
N GLU A 4 8.94 -8.09 11.88
CA GLU A 4 9.41 -7.38 10.71
C GLU A 4 9.87 -5.96 11.06
N VAL A 5 10.80 -5.43 10.27
CA VAL A 5 11.19 -4.03 10.33
C VAL A 5 10.21 -3.21 9.48
N ILE A 6 9.69 -2.12 10.04
CA ILE A 6 8.74 -1.25 9.35
C ILE A 6 9.49 -0.10 8.67
N VAL A 7 9.37 0.03 7.35
CA VAL A 7 9.91 1.17 6.60
C VAL A 7 8.86 2.26 6.52
N VAL A 8 9.22 3.45 7.00
CA VAL A 8 8.36 4.65 7.07
C VAL A 8 9.02 5.84 6.37
N GLU A 9 8.27 6.91 6.16
CA GLU A 9 8.80 8.12 5.51
C GLU A 9 9.71 8.92 6.43
N GLY A 10 9.31 9.11 7.68
CA GLY A 10 10.01 9.99 8.60
C GLY A 10 9.86 9.68 10.07
N ARG A 11 10.46 10.56 10.88
CA ARG A 11 10.54 10.40 12.33
C ARG A 11 9.18 10.46 13.03
N HIS A 12 8.23 11.24 12.54
CA HIS A 12 6.90 11.33 13.16
C HIS A 12 6.13 10.03 13.05
N ASP A 13 6.25 9.33 11.92
CA ASP A 13 5.67 7.99 11.73
C ASP A 13 6.30 7.00 12.72
N THR A 14 7.63 7.03 12.84
CA THR A 14 8.37 6.20 13.82
C THR A 14 7.87 6.44 15.24
N ILE A 15 7.72 7.69 15.66
CA ILE A 15 7.26 8.05 17.00
C ILE A 15 5.85 7.52 17.24
N ASN A 16 4.93 7.73 16.30
CA ASN A 16 3.55 7.28 16.45
C ASN A 16 3.44 5.75 16.49
N LEU A 17 4.18 5.03 15.65
CA LEU A 17 4.21 3.57 15.66
C LEU A 17 4.78 3.02 16.98
N LYS A 18 5.92 3.54 17.43
CA LYS A 18 6.57 3.08 18.68
C LYS A 18 5.79 3.45 19.94
N GLN A 19 4.87 4.40 19.88
CA GLN A 19 3.96 4.70 20.98
C GLN A 19 3.00 3.53 21.28
N TYR A 20 2.63 2.76 20.25
CA TYR A 20 1.62 1.71 20.36
C TYR A 20 2.18 0.31 20.18
N PHE A 21 3.32 0.16 19.49
CA PHE A 21 3.88 -1.14 19.13
C PHE A 21 5.35 -1.25 19.53
N ASP A 22 5.71 -2.41 20.01
CA ASP A 22 7.11 -2.83 20.13
C ASP A 22 7.58 -3.27 18.73
N CYS A 23 8.25 -2.36 18.02
CA CYS A 23 8.69 -2.52 16.63
C CYS A 23 9.97 -1.74 16.33
N GLU A 24 10.68 -2.17 15.30
CA GLU A 24 11.82 -1.46 14.71
C GLU A 24 11.42 -0.78 13.41
N THR A 25 11.99 0.41 13.17
CA THR A 25 11.68 1.22 11.99
C THR A 25 12.94 1.61 11.23
N ILE A 26 12.82 1.78 9.91
CA ILE A 26 13.80 2.43 9.03
C ILE A 26 13.10 3.63 8.39
N GLU A 27 13.67 4.82 8.58
CA GLU A 27 13.18 6.08 8.01
C GLU A 27 13.85 6.33 6.66
N THR A 28 13.06 6.70 5.65
CA THR A 28 13.58 6.94 4.29
C THR A 28 14.00 8.38 4.05
N HIS A 29 13.47 9.33 4.84
CA HIS A 29 13.73 10.76 4.71
C HIS A 29 13.47 11.32 3.31
N GLY A 30 12.42 10.86 2.66
CA GLY A 30 11.99 11.28 1.32
C GLY A 30 12.30 10.26 0.22
N THR A 31 12.11 10.68 -1.03
CA THR A 31 12.15 9.77 -2.20
C THR A 31 13.56 9.46 -2.70
N CYS A 32 14.57 10.21 -2.30
CA CYS A 32 15.99 9.95 -2.62
C CYS A 32 16.57 8.90 -1.65
N LEU A 33 16.12 7.63 -1.81
CA LEU A 33 16.67 6.54 -1.02
C LEU A 33 18.16 6.34 -1.36
N SER A 34 19.02 6.57 -0.37
CA SER A 34 20.44 6.32 -0.52
C SER A 34 20.73 4.81 -0.69
N ASP A 35 21.85 4.48 -1.31
CA ASP A 35 22.29 3.08 -1.41
C ASP A 35 22.48 2.45 -0.03
N PHE A 36 22.87 3.24 0.96
CA PHE A 36 22.97 2.82 2.36
C PHE A 36 21.60 2.42 2.90
N THR A 37 20.57 3.27 2.73
CA THR A 37 19.20 2.98 3.19
C THR A 37 18.66 1.72 2.51
N LEU A 38 18.87 1.58 1.19
CA LEU A 38 18.45 0.38 0.45
C LEU A 38 19.18 -0.88 0.92
N SER A 39 20.48 -0.81 1.21
CA SER A 39 21.24 -1.92 1.77
C SER A 39 20.73 -2.34 3.15
N LEU A 40 20.39 -1.37 4.00
CA LEU A 40 19.82 -1.61 5.32
C LEU A 40 18.45 -2.30 5.22
N ILE A 41 17.57 -1.81 4.33
CA ILE A 41 16.25 -2.42 4.07
C ILE A 41 16.42 -3.86 3.55
N LYS A 42 17.36 -4.08 2.61
CA LYS A 42 17.63 -5.41 2.06
C LYS A 42 18.08 -6.38 3.16
N LYS A 43 19.02 -5.98 4.01
CA LYS A 43 19.50 -6.80 5.13
C LYS A 43 18.35 -7.09 6.11
N ALA A 44 17.56 -6.10 6.49
CA ALA A 44 16.40 -6.29 7.36
C ALA A 44 15.38 -7.27 6.75
N LYS A 45 15.17 -7.20 5.42
CA LYS A 45 14.30 -8.13 4.70
C LYS A 45 14.77 -9.57 4.79
N GLU A 46 16.08 -9.81 4.63
CA GLU A 46 16.70 -11.15 4.69
C GLU A 46 16.63 -11.76 6.09
N GLU A 47 16.83 -10.95 7.13
CA GLU A 47 16.91 -11.43 8.51
C GLU A 47 15.55 -11.53 9.21
N ARG A 48 14.66 -10.57 8.99
CA ARG A 48 13.41 -10.40 9.77
C ARG A 48 12.16 -10.26 8.93
N GLY A 49 12.29 -9.88 7.67
CA GLY A 49 11.22 -9.39 6.83
C GLY A 49 11.02 -7.88 6.97
N VAL A 50 10.36 -7.28 5.96
CA VAL A 50 10.11 -5.84 5.90
C VAL A 50 8.65 -5.57 5.59
N ILE A 51 8.08 -4.60 6.31
CA ILE A 51 6.77 -4.00 6.02
C ILE A 51 7.01 -2.57 5.53
N ILE A 52 6.58 -2.24 4.31
CA ILE A 52 6.59 -0.88 3.79
C ILE A 52 5.28 -0.23 4.23
N PHE A 53 5.40 0.81 5.07
CA PHE A 53 4.26 1.56 5.58
C PHE A 53 4.52 3.05 5.37
N CYS A 54 4.05 3.57 4.24
CA CYS A 54 4.19 4.95 3.81
C CYS A 54 2.81 5.52 3.53
N ASP A 55 2.67 6.83 3.57
CA ASP A 55 1.43 7.55 3.31
C ASP A 55 0.92 7.36 1.87
N HIS A 56 -0.32 7.77 1.60
CA HIS A 56 -0.97 7.64 0.29
C HIS A 56 -0.67 8.78 -0.68
N ASP A 57 0.29 9.62 -0.36
CA ASP A 57 0.68 10.73 -1.21
C ASP A 57 1.67 10.29 -2.32
N SER A 58 2.06 11.25 -3.16
CA SER A 58 2.98 10.98 -4.27
C SER A 58 4.38 10.57 -3.79
N THR A 59 4.79 11.01 -2.60
CA THR A 59 6.08 10.69 -1.98
C THR A 59 6.09 9.25 -1.51
N GLY A 60 5.12 8.86 -0.69
CA GLY A 60 4.98 7.50 -0.18
C GLY A 60 4.83 6.47 -1.29
N GLU A 61 4.08 6.79 -2.36
CA GLU A 61 3.98 5.91 -3.51
C GLU A 61 5.30 5.72 -4.27
N LYS A 62 6.11 6.76 -4.40
CA LYS A 62 7.44 6.64 -5.02
C LYS A 62 8.36 5.77 -4.17
N ILE A 63 8.40 6.01 -2.85
CA ILE A 63 9.19 5.22 -1.91
C ILE A 63 8.79 3.75 -2.00
N ARG A 64 7.51 3.45 -1.88
CA ARG A 64 6.93 2.10 -2.00
C ARG A 64 7.32 1.43 -3.33
N SER A 65 7.18 2.16 -4.43
CA SER A 65 7.52 1.67 -5.77
C SER A 65 9.01 1.32 -5.90
N ILE A 66 9.90 2.19 -5.41
CA ILE A 66 11.36 1.98 -5.47
C ILE A 66 11.75 0.74 -4.65
N ILE A 67 11.23 0.63 -3.43
CA ILE A 67 11.58 -0.49 -2.55
C ILE A 67 11.08 -1.81 -3.13
N ASN A 68 9.80 -1.90 -3.53
CA ASN A 68 9.26 -3.14 -4.11
C ASN A 68 9.96 -3.56 -5.40
N GLN A 69 10.45 -2.59 -6.20
CA GLN A 69 11.19 -2.87 -7.43
C GLN A 69 12.60 -3.38 -7.15
N LYS A 70 13.30 -2.80 -6.15
CA LYS A 70 14.70 -3.14 -5.85
C LYS A 70 14.83 -4.30 -4.85
N ILE A 71 13.82 -4.49 -3.99
CA ILE A 71 13.81 -5.48 -2.92
C ILE A 71 12.45 -6.20 -2.95
N PRO A 72 12.26 -7.16 -3.88
CA PRO A 72 10.99 -7.86 -4.04
C PRO A 72 10.57 -8.65 -2.80
N GLY A 73 9.26 -8.89 -2.64
CA GLY A 73 8.70 -9.69 -1.55
C GLY A 73 8.63 -8.95 -0.22
N CYS A 74 8.76 -7.62 -0.19
CA CYS A 74 8.39 -6.83 0.98
C CYS A 74 6.86 -6.84 1.17
N LYS A 75 6.40 -6.88 2.42
CA LYS A 75 5.00 -6.71 2.76
C LYS A 75 4.65 -5.22 2.69
N ASN A 76 3.41 -4.90 2.34
CA ASN A 76 2.93 -3.52 2.22
C ASN A 76 1.72 -3.34 3.14
N ALA A 77 1.74 -2.31 3.98
CA ALA A 77 0.62 -1.86 4.78
C ALA A 77 0.02 -0.58 4.17
N PHE A 78 -1.31 -0.43 4.27
CA PHE A 78 -2.04 0.73 3.78
C PHE A 78 -3.05 1.22 4.82
N LEU A 79 -3.04 2.53 5.08
CA LEU A 79 -4.14 3.17 5.78
C LEU A 79 -5.37 3.23 4.86
N GLN A 80 -6.56 3.02 5.41
CA GLN A 80 -7.81 3.29 4.70
C GLN A 80 -8.31 4.67 5.11
N ALA A 81 -8.60 5.53 4.12
CA ALA A 81 -8.95 6.92 4.37
C ALA A 81 -10.26 7.11 5.17
N ASP A 82 -11.19 6.14 5.06
CA ASP A 82 -12.46 6.11 5.78
C ASP A 82 -12.33 5.63 7.23
N GLU A 83 -11.23 5.01 7.59
CA GLU A 83 -10.92 4.56 8.95
C GLU A 83 -10.31 5.67 9.81
N CYS A 84 -9.84 6.77 9.20
CA CYS A 84 -9.30 7.91 9.92
C CYS A 84 -10.42 8.86 10.37
N ARG A 85 -10.53 9.11 11.70
CA ARG A 85 -11.58 10.00 12.29
C ARG A 85 -11.55 11.41 11.73
N ASP A 86 -10.40 11.92 11.34
CA ASP A 86 -10.26 13.24 10.72
C ASP A 86 -9.79 13.09 9.27
N LYS A 87 -10.74 13.22 8.33
CA LYS A 87 -10.47 13.13 6.87
C LYS A 87 -9.45 14.16 6.35
N ARG A 88 -9.07 15.15 7.17
CA ARG A 88 -8.07 16.17 6.82
C ARG A 88 -6.65 15.80 7.22
N LYS A 89 -6.49 14.77 8.10
CA LYS A 89 -5.19 14.33 8.61
C LYS A 89 -5.04 12.81 8.40
N VAL A 90 -4.99 12.39 7.15
CA VAL A 90 -4.82 10.99 6.76
C VAL A 90 -3.33 10.72 6.59
N GLY A 91 -2.64 10.49 7.70
CA GLY A 91 -1.22 10.13 7.72
C GLY A 91 -0.91 9.19 8.88
N ILE A 92 0.16 8.43 8.73
CA ILE A 92 0.63 7.48 9.75
C ILE A 92 0.92 8.22 11.07
N GLU A 93 1.49 9.41 10.98
CA GLU A 93 1.85 10.24 12.13
C GLU A 93 0.65 10.66 13.01
N HIS A 94 -0.58 10.63 12.46
CA HIS A 94 -1.82 11.03 13.16
C HIS A 94 -2.82 9.87 13.35
N ALA A 95 -2.51 8.68 12.85
CA ALA A 95 -3.40 7.53 12.93
C ALA A 95 -3.54 7.01 14.36
N SER A 96 -4.75 6.60 14.74
CA SER A 96 -4.99 5.96 16.04
C SER A 96 -4.41 4.54 16.07
N LYS A 97 -4.28 4.00 17.29
CA LYS A 97 -3.80 2.63 17.49
C LYS A 97 -4.61 1.62 16.68
N GLU A 98 -5.94 1.72 16.72
CA GLU A 98 -6.85 0.78 16.05
C GLU A 98 -6.67 0.80 14.53
N VAL A 99 -6.47 2.00 13.96
CA VAL A 99 -6.23 2.18 12.51
C VAL A 99 -4.90 1.58 12.10
N LEU A 100 -3.84 1.83 12.89
CA LEU A 100 -2.52 1.25 12.66
C LEU A 100 -2.53 -0.28 12.82
N GLU A 101 -3.18 -0.80 13.86
CA GLU A 101 -3.34 -2.24 14.08
C GLU A 101 -4.02 -2.92 12.90
N LYS A 102 -5.11 -2.32 12.41
CA LYS A 102 -5.86 -2.83 11.27
C LYS A 102 -5.00 -2.82 10.00
N ALA A 103 -4.26 -1.74 9.72
CA ALA A 103 -3.35 -1.67 8.58
C ALA A 103 -2.24 -2.74 8.66
N LEU A 104 -1.66 -2.94 9.84
CA LEU A 104 -0.59 -3.91 10.06
C LEU A 104 -1.09 -5.37 10.12
N SER A 105 -2.36 -5.61 10.40
CA SER A 105 -2.95 -6.96 10.37
C SER A 105 -3.27 -7.45 8.95
N GLN A 106 -3.23 -6.57 7.95
CA GLN A 106 -3.74 -6.82 6.60
C GLN A 106 -2.69 -6.45 5.54
N LEU A 107 -1.58 -7.15 5.63
CA LEU A 107 -0.41 -6.93 4.78
C LEU A 107 -0.59 -7.56 3.40
N ILE A 108 -0.12 -6.86 2.38
CA ILE A 108 -0.10 -7.31 0.98
C ILE A 108 1.35 -7.53 0.55
N THR A 109 1.64 -8.68 -0.02
CA THR A 109 2.93 -8.95 -0.66
C THR A 109 2.74 -8.95 -2.17
N TYR A 110 3.54 -8.15 -2.86
CA TYR A 110 3.51 -8.13 -4.32
C TYR A 110 4.35 -9.27 -4.90
N ASN A 111 3.82 -9.91 -5.93
CA ASN A 111 4.53 -10.94 -6.69
C ASN A 111 5.44 -10.31 -7.75
N ASP A 112 6.54 -10.98 -8.09
CA ASP A 112 7.44 -10.57 -9.18
C ASP A 112 6.82 -10.82 -10.58
N ASN A 113 5.72 -11.55 -10.64
CA ASN A 113 5.01 -11.83 -11.88
C ASN A 113 4.43 -10.52 -12.43
N LYS A 114 4.73 -10.25 -13.69
CA LYS A 114 4.09 -9.15 -14.43
C LYS A 114 2.68 -9.60 -14.78
N GLY A 115 1.70 -9.16 -14.02
CA GLY A 115 0.30 -9.37 -14.34
C GLY A 115 -0.02 -8.89 -15.77
N GLN A 116 -1.04 -9.48 -16.37
CA GLN A 116 -1.39 -9.30 -17.78
C GLN A 116 -2.40 -8.19 -18.05
N LEU A 117 -2.92 -7.53 -17.01
CA LEU A 117 -3.91 -6.46 -17.15
C LEU A 117 -3.32 -5.22 -17.84
N SER A 118 -4.07 -4.67 -18.78
CA SER A 118 -3.76 -3.45 -19.52
C SER A 118 -4.69 -2.28 -19.13
N MET A 119 -4.36 -1.07 -19.57
CA MET A 119 -5.26 0.08 -19.42
C MET A 119 -6.54 -0.08 -20.24
N ASN A 120 -6.51 -0.85 -21.33
CA ASN A 120 -7.71 -1.17 -22.10
C ASN A 120 -8.67 -2.06 -21.29
N ASP A 121 -8.16 -3.06 -20.58
CA ASP A 121 -8.97 -3.89 -19.70
C ASP A 121 -9.62 -3.05 -18.60
N PHE A 122 -8.89 -2.09 -18.03
CA PHE A 122 -9.43 -1.15 -17.04
C PHE A 122 -10.55 -0.27 -17.63
N TYR A 123 -10.43 0.16 -18.88
CA TYR A 123 -11.47 0.89 -19.57
C TYR A 123 -12.71 0.03 -19.81
N GLU A 124 -12.54 -1.19 -20.30
CA GLU A 124 -13.65 -2.14 -20.53
C GLU A 124 -14.37 -2.51 -19.22
N LEU A 125 -13.63 -2.72 -18.15
CA LEU A 125 -14.17 -2.98 -16.81
C LEU A 125 -14.82 -1.75 -16.14
N GLY A 126 -14.75 -0.57 -16.78
CA GLY A 126 -15.31 0.67 -16.25
C GLY A 126 -14.45 1.33 -15.16
N LEU A 127 -13.22 0.85 -14.95
CA LEU A 127 -12.29 1.39 -13.94
C LEU A 127 -11.56 2.66 -14.40
N SER A 128 -11.71 3.05 -15.67
CA SER A 128 -11.17 4.30 -16.20
C SER A 128 -12.08 4.88 -17.31
N GLY A 129 -12.09 6.20 -17.46
CA GLY A 129 -12.76 6.90 -18.58
C GLY A 129 -14.30 6.92 -18.55
N LYS A 130 -14.94 6.51 -17.45
CA LYS A 130 -16.41 6.54 -17.27
C LYS A 130 -16.78 7.29 -15.99
N ASP A 131 -18.00 7.79 -15.90
CA ASP A 131 -18.47 8.62 -14.78
C ASP A 131 -18.38 7.89 -13.42
N ASN A 132 -18.68 6.60 -13.39
CA ASN A 132 -18.62 5.76 -12.20
C ASN A 132 -17.24 5.15 -11.91
N SER A 133 -16.22 5.43 -12.74
CA SER A 133 -14.90 4.80 -12.63
C SER A 133 -14.24 5.02 -11.26
N ALA A 134 -14.45 6.19 -10.66
CA ALA A 134 -13.88 6.49 -9.33
C ALA A 134 -14.50 5.60 -8.25
N MET A 135 -15.81 5.38 -8.28
CA MET A 135 -16.54 4.52 -7.36
C MET A 135 -16.12 3.06 -7.50
N LEU A 136 -16.03 2.55 -8.72
CA LEU A 136 -15.59 1.17 -8.96
C LEU A 136 -14.14 0.93 -8.52
N ARG A 137 -13.25 1.91 -8.74
CA ARG A 137 -11.88 1.84 -8.21
C ARG A 137 -11.85 1.85 -6.69
N ASP A 138 -12.66 2.68 -6.04
CA ASP A 138 -12.74 2.73 -4.59
C ASP A 138 -13.18 1.37 -4.02
N LYS A 139 -14.22 0.76 -4.60
CA LYS A 139 -14.67 -0.58 -4.23
C LYS A 139 -13.57 -1.63 -4.35
N LEU A 140 -12.86 -1.66 -5.47
CA LEU A 140 -11.75 -2.60 -5.71
C LEU A 140 -10.59 -2.36 -4.75
N GLN A 141 -10.25 -1.10 -4.49
CA GLN A 141 -9.19 -0.71 -3.57
C GLN A 141 -9.50 -1.13 -2.13
N ARG A 142 -10.75 -1.01 -1.69
CA ARG A 142 -11.19 -1.46 -0.36
C ARG A 142 -11.14 -2.97 -0.25
N TYR A 143 -11.69 -3.69 -1.21
CA TYR A 143 -11.75 -5.14 -1.19
C TYR A 143 -10.36 -5.78 -1.09
N TYR A 144 -9.43 -5.38 -1.96
CA TYR A 144 -8.05 -5.87 -1.97
C TYR A 144 -7.10 -5.07 -1.08
N ARG A 145 -7.61 -4.06 -0.35
CA ARG A 145 -6.84 -3.18 0.55
C ARG A 145 -5.63 -2.54 -0.10
N LEU A 146 -5.80 -2.14 -1.34
CA LEU A 146 -4.73 -1.58 -2.18
C LEU A 146 -4.40 -0.13 -1.85
N GLY A 147 -5.10 0.49 -0.89
CA GLY A 147 -4.97 1.91 -0.61
C GLY A 147 -5.50 2.79 -1.75
N LYS A 148 -5.72 4.07 -1.47
CA LYS A 148 -6.24 5.02 -2.47
C LYS A 148 -5.23 5.19 -3.61
N ALA A 149 -5.70 5.12 -4.86
CA ALA A 149 -4.87 5.21 -6.05
C ALA A 149 -5.65 5.73 -7.27
N ASN A 150 -4.96 6.39 -8.20
CA ASN A 150 -5.51 6.65 -9.53
C ASN A 150 -5.52 5.36 -10.37
N ALA A 151 -6.16 5.41 -11.56
CA ALA A 151 -6.30 4.23 -12.42
C ALA A 151 -4.95 3.57 -12.78
N LYS A 152 -3.92 4.36 -13.09
CA LYS A 152 -2.59 3.86 -13.47
C LYS A 152 -1.88 3.17 -12.31
N THR A 153 -1.94 3.76 -11.13
CA THR A 153 -1.35 3.17 -9.91
C THR A 153 -2.12 1.92 -9.48
N LEU A 154 -3.45 1.94 -9.56
CA LEU A 154 -4.27 0.79 -9.23
C LEU A 154 -4.01 -0.38 -10.19
N LEU A 155 -3.92 -0.13 -11.49
CA LEU A 155 -3.54 -1.15 -12.48
C LEU A 155 -2.21 -1.80 -12.13
N LYS A 156 -1.20 -0.99 -11.79
CA LYS A 156 0.11 -1.51 -11.36
C LYS A 156 -0.03 -2.42 -10.15
N ARG A 157 -0.80 -2.03 -9.14
CA ARG A 157 -1.01 -2.82 -7.92
C ARG A 157 -1.78 -4.10 -8.20
N CYS A 158 -2.82 -4.07 -9.05
CA CYS A 158 -3.53 -5.26 -9.49
C CYS A 158 -2.60 -6.25 -10.20
N ASN A 159 -1.75 -5.76 -11.09
CA ASN A 159 -0.75 -6.58 -11.78
C ASN A 159 0.30 -7.17 -10.82
N MET A 160 0.72 -6.43 -9.79
CA MET A 160 1.65 -6.93 -8.77
C MET A 160 1.01 -7.99 -7.86
N LEU A 161 -0.33 -8.03 -7.76
CA LEU A 161 -1.09 -9.09 -7.09
C LEU A 161 -1.49 -10.24 -8.03
N ASP A 162 -1.13 -10.16 -9.30
CA ASP A 162 -1.50 -11.14 -10.34
C ASP A 162 -3.02 -11.35 -10.46
N LEU A 163 -3.79 -10.25 -10.28
CA LEU A 163 -5.24 -10.31 -10.42
C LEU A 163 -5.65 -10.50 -11.88
N SER A 164 -6.60 -11.39 -12.10
CA SER A 164 -7.24 -11.59 -13.40
C SER A 164 -8.41 -10.61 -13.62
N ILE A 165 -8.87 -10.52 -14.87
CA ILE A 165 -10.10 -9.79 -15.22
C ILE A 165 -11.30 -10.35 -14.44
N ASP A 166 -11.37 -11.66 -14.25
CA ASP A 166 -12.48 -12.31 -13.54
C ASP A 166 -12.45 -12.03 -12.03
N ASP A 167 -11.28 -11.92 -11.43
CA ASP A 167 -11.15 -11.51 -10.02
C ASP A 167 -11.69 -10.10 -9.82
N ILE A 168 -11.34 -9.19 -10.73
CA ILE A 168 -11.83 -7.80 -10.70
C ILE A 168 -13.33 -7.76 -10.92
N ARG A 169 -13.86 -8.50 -11.92
CA ARG A 169 -15.29 -8.55 -12.21
C ARG A 169 -16.12 -9.02 -11.01
N LYS A 170 -15.69 -10.05 -10.31
CA LYS A 170 -16.36 -10.54 -9.08
C LYS A 170 -16.56 -9.41 -8.09
N VAL A 171 -15.54 -8.59 -7.87
CA VAL A 171 -15.60 -7.49 -6.90
C VAL A 171 -16.49 -6.35 -7.37
N ILE A 172 -16.36 -5.90 -8.63
CA ILE A 172 -17.11 -4.74 -9.11
C ILE A 172 -18.60 -5.04 -9.37
N LEU A 173 -18.96 -6.31 -9.63
CA LEU A 173 -20.34 -6.76 -9.87
C LEU A 173 -21.04 -7.25 -8.59
N ASP A 174 -20.33 -7.45 -7.50
CA ASP A 174 -20.92 -7.84 -6.23
C ASP A 174 -21.76 -6.68 -5.66
N GLU A 175 -23.08 -6.88 -5.55
CA GLU A 175 -24.04 -5.87 -5.06
C GLU A 175 -24.12 -5.80 -3.53
N SER A 176 -23.32 -6.57 -2.80
CA SER A 176 -23.46 -6.75 -1.35
C SER A 176 -22.94 -5.56 -0.50
N ASP A 177 -22.34 -4.52 -1.12
CA ASP A 177 -21.79 -3.33 -0.44
C ASP A 177 -22.52 -2.03 -0.85
N SER A 178 -23.85 -2.03 -0.91
CA SER A 178 -24.67 -0.82 -1.14
C SER A 178 -25.22 -0.26 0.15
#